data_5be60e89887c396aa4fd19d9d627410f
#
_entry.id   5be60e89887c396aa4fd19d9d627410f
#
_cell.length_a   1.000
_cell.length_b   1.000
_cell.length_c   1.000
_cell.angle_alpha   90.00
_cell.angle_beta   90.00
_cell.angle_gamma   90.00
#
_symmetry.space_group_name_H-M   'P 1'
#
loop_
_entity.id
_entity.type
_entity.pdbx_description
1 polymer ?
#
loop_
_entity_poly.entity_id
_entity_poly.type
_entity_poly.pdbx_seq_one_letter_code
_entity_poly.pdbx_strand_id
1 'polypeptide(L)'
;MSDKERQKEERSSDEIVEETMKEIMESIADSEDEETPKASESEETVESKEEEESEEETESEIFFLNDDTSFDKEVKNHGKKHGKKKRGRIIIAGILGAIGLIYLGFSLFFINHFYFGTKINDVSFSGKTVKDVENYMKKQVSDYTLTLKERDGKTETIQGSAIDLQYKNGKGVEEVKENQNPFLWFTAFFGNDSAQATVEVSYNEDKLKQEMASLECLKEENQTAPVSAQPVFNGEQFEIQAETLGTQIDQETFLKVLHDYVGQFRATLDLDKEKCYVAPKFTTESKEVISAKDSMNSYLNASVTYTVEPKTVVDKSLISQWMTVDENMNVTFSEDAMGAYIDELCNRYNTVGKVRTITTPTGKTAEVSGGGYGWEIDKDAEYETLVNNIKSGEAVEREPVYSQTAASHGAQDFGTTYLEVDLTTQHMWYIVDGTVKLETDVVTGIPVPERVTPQGTYTILEKMR
;
A
#
# COMPACT_ATOMS: atom_id res chain seq x y z
N MET A 1 -6.51 40.91 -11.52
CA MET A 1 -6.20 39.59 -12.09
C MET A 1 -6.05 39.80 -13.59
N SER A 2 -4.84 39.58 -14.08
CA SER A 2 -4.47 39.86 -15.48
C SER A 2 -4.82 38.69 -16.38
N ASP A 3 -5.12 38.99 -17.66
CA ASP A 3 -5.51 38.00 -18.67
C ASP A 3 -4.51 36.81 -18.86
N LYS A 4 -3.33 36.86 -18.20
CA LYS A 4 -2.33 35.78 -18.18
C LYS A 4 -2.64 34.65 -17.17
N GLU A 5 -3.49 34.86 -16.19
CA GLU A 5 -3.87 33.83 -15.22
C GLU A 5 -5.09 32.97 -15.66
N ARG A 6 -5.86 33.45 -16.62
CA ARG A 6 -6.99 32.70 -17.20
C ARG A 6 -6.59 31.66 -18.27
N GLN A 7 -5.39 31.79 -18.86
CA GLN A 7 -4.93 30.83 -19.88
C GLN A 7 -4.25 29.58 -19.30
N LYS A 8 -4.16 29.44 -17.96
CA LYS A 8 -3.51 28.29 -17.32
C LYS A 8 -4.49 27.20 -16.84
N GLU A 9 -5.79 27.43 -16.98
CA GLU A 9 -6.84 26.51 -16.50
C GLU A 9 -7.55 25.66 -17.59
N GLU A 10 -7.13 25.76 -18.87
CA GLU A 10 -7.71 24.95 -19.95
C GLU A 10 -6.65 24.13 -20.72
N ARG A 11 -5.70 23.51 -20.02
CA ARG A 11 -4.93 22.43 -20.65
C ARG A 11 -5.66 21.11 -20.45
N SER A 12 -5.92 20.40 -21.54
CA SER A 12 -6.54 19.09 -21.49
C SER A 12 -5.59 18.12 -20.74
N SER A 13 -6.16 17.16 -20.03
CA SER A 13 -5.39 16.10 -19.34
C SER A 13 -4.39 15.40 -20.27
N ASP A 14 -4.70 15.34 -21.55
CA ASP A 14 -3.86 14.68 -22.57
C ASP A 14 -2.59 15.49 -22.90
N GLU A 15 -2.65 16.83 -22.89
CA GLU A 15 -1.47 17.69 -23.07
C GLU A 15 -0.51 17.62 -21.87
N ILE A 16 -1.04 17.49 -20.64
CA ILE A 16 -0.24 17.34 -19.42
C ILE A 16 0.46 15.97 -19.41
N VAL A 17 -0.22 14.93 -19.84
CA VAL A 17 0.35 13.56 -19.93
C VAL A 17 1.45 13.51 -20.99
N GLU A 18 1.27 14.17 -22.14
CA GLU A 18 2.26 14.18 -23.22
C GLU A 18 3.53 14.97 -22.84
N GLU A 19 3.39 16.10 -22.11
CA GLU A 19 4.52 16.89 -21.59
C GLU A 19 5.28 16.12 -20.50
N THR A 20 4.56 15.44 -19.61
CA THR A 20 5.17 14.63 -18.54
C THR A 20 5.90 13.40 -19.09
N MET A 21 5.33 12.75 -20.11
CA MET A 21 5.99 11.63 -20.79
C MET A 21 7.29 12.06 -21.51
N LYS A 22 7.30 13.27 -22.09
CA LYS A 22 8.47 13.81 -22.74
C LYS A 22 9.59 14.15 -21.73
N GLU A 23 9.26 14.74 -20.59
CA GLU A 23 10.23 15.00 -19.50
C GLU A 23 10.82 13.71 -18.93
N ILE A 24 10.02 12.65 -18.78
CA ILE A 24 10.51 11.33 -18.33
C ILE A 24 11.45 10.71 -19.39
N MET A 25 11.13 10.82 -20.66
CA MET A 25 11.99 10.30 -21.74
C MET A 25 13.31 11.06 -21.85
N GLU A 26 13.33 12.38 -21.65
CA GLU A 26 14.56 13.17 -21.62
C GLU A 26 15.41 12.83 -20.37
N SER A 27 14.80 12.58 -19.21
CA SER A 27 15.53 12.17 -18.00
C SER A 27 16.14 10.78 -18.06
N ILE A 28 15.59 9.89 -18.88
CA ILE A 28 16.14 8.55 -19.13
C ILE A 28 17.31 8.61 -20.12
N ALA A 29 17.25 9.51 -21.11
CA ALA A 29 18.32 9.69 -22.08
C ALA A 29 19.59 10.30 -21.48
N ASP A 30 19.46 11.15 -20.45
CA ASP A 30 20.61 11.73 -19.72
C ASP A 30 21.27 10.79 -18.71
N SER A 31 20.70 9.62 -18.45
CA SER A 31 21.25 8.64 -17.50
C SER A 31 22.11 7.52 -18.13
N GLU A 32 22.30 7.50 -19.45
CA GLU A 32 23.09 6.46 -20.15
C GLU A 32 24.57 6.82 -20.40
N ASP A 33 25.05 7.99 -19.97
CA ASP A 33 26.44 8.43 -20.21
C ASP A 33 27.21 8.70 -18.90
N GLU A 34 27.38 7.70 -17.99
CA GLU A 34 28.48 7.76 -16.99
C GLU A 34 28.96 6.34 -16.58
N GLU A 35 30.07 6.00 -17.18
CA GLU A 35 31.27 5.28 -16.73
C GLU A 35 31.17 4.04 -15.79
N THR A 36 31.66 2.95 -16.36
CA THR A 36 32.22 1.78 -15.66
C THR A 36 33.56 2.10 -15.00
N PRO A 37 33.83 1.68 -13.77
CA PRO A 37 35.18 1.48 -13.28
C PRO A 37 35.56 -0.01 -13.16
N LYS A 38 36.80 -0.24 -13.56
CA LYS A 38 37.59 -1.47 -13.63
C LYS A 38 37.71 -2.19 -12.28
N ALA A 39 37.77 -3.51 -12.42
CA ALA A 39 38.23 -4.44 -11.40
C ALA A 39 39.64 -4.15 -10.89
N SER A 40 39.86 -4.34 -9.59
CA SER A 40 41.17 -4.66 -9.02
C SER A 40 41.00 -5.78 -7.98
N GLU A 41 41.81 -6.81 -8.21
CA GLU A 41 42.03 -7.97 -7.34
C GLU A 41 42.54 -7.56 -5.95
N SER A 42 42.09 -8.28 -4.93
CA SER A 42 42.93 -8.66 -3.81
C SER A 42 42.39 -9.93 -3.14
N GLU A 43 43.24 -10.95 -3.16
CA GLU A 43 43.15 -12.19 -2.40
C GLU A 43 43.15 -11.91 -0.88
N GLU A 44 42.35 -12.66 -0.14
CA GLU A 44 42.77 -13.18 1.17
C GLU A 44 41.96 -14.42 1.53
N THR A 45 42.72 -15.47 1.77
CA THR A 45 42.41 -16.79 2.28
C THR A 45 42.01 -16.76 3.76
N VAL A 46 41.06 -17.57 4.19
CA VAL A 46 41.07 -18.32 5.46
C VAL A 46 40.12 -19.53 5.39
N GLU A 47 40.71 -20.69 5.35
CA GLU A 47 40.54 -21.96 6.03
C GLU A 47 39.28 -22.31 6.84
N SER A 48 38.80 -23.51 6.48
CA SER A 48 38.45 -24.70 7.29
C SER A 48 37.19 -24.71 8.15
N LYS A 49 36.29 -25.65 7.95
CA LYS A 49 36.33 -27.00 8.57
C LYS A 49 35.18 -27.87 8.04
N GLU A 50 35.60 -29.11 7.87
CA GLU A 50 34.86 -30.34 7.64
C GLU A 50 33.74 -30.59 8.67
N GLU A 51 32.68 -31.28 8.21
CA GLU A 51 32.16 -32.47 8.86
C GLU A 51 31.42 -33.34 7.85
N GLU A 52 31.83 -34.59 7.84
CA GLU A 52 31.39 -35.74 7.06
C GLU A 52 30.04 -36.26 7.50
N GLU A 53 29.33 -36.92 6.54
CA GLU A 53 28.68 -38.24 6.70
C GLU A 53 28.13 -38.62 5.33
N SER A 54 28.70 -39.53 4.63
CA SER A 54 28.71 -41.00 4.56
C SER A 54 27.48 -41.57 3.86
N GLU A 55 27.84 -42.25 2.73
CA GLU A 55 27.42 -43.59 2.25
C GLU A 55 26.10 -43.62 1.46
N GLU A 56 26.03 -44.23 0.30
CA GLU A 56 26.42 -45.56 -0.13
C GLU A 56 26.62 -45.65 -1.66
N GLU A 57 27.74 -46.20 -2.05
CA GLU A 57 28.03 -46.63 -3.42
C GLU A 57 27.29 -47.93 -3.76
N THR A 58 26.84 -48.04 -5.01
CA THR A 58 26.76 -49.33 -5.67
C THR A 58 27.44 -49.22 -7.05
N GLU A 59 28.65 -49.76 -7.04
CA GLU A 59 29.44 -50.06 -8.22
C GLU A 59 28.73 -51.09 -9.13
N SER A 60 28.77 -50.88 -10.43
CA SER A 60 28.73 -51.94 -11.41
C SER A 60 29.91 -51.77 -12.37
N GLU A 61 30.88 -52.64 -12.12
CA GLU A 61 32.11 -52.80 -12.90
C GLU A 61 31.80 -53.10 -14.36
N ILE A 62 32.40 -52.37 -15.28
CA ILE A 62 32.63 -52.82 -16.66
C ILE A 62 34.09 -53.10 -16.84
N PHE A 63 34.36 -54.39 -17.02
CA PHE A 63 35.65 -55.04 -17.15
C PHE A 63 36.24 -54.72 -18.54
N PHE A 64 37.34 -54.00 -18.58
CA PHE A 64 38.21 -53.90 -19.76
C PHE A 64 39.39 -54.87 -19.61
N LEU A 65 39.40 -55.90 -20.40
CA LEU A 65 40.56 -56.74 -20.59
C LEU A 65 41.51 -56.10 -21.63
N ASN A 66 42.60 -55.55 -21.09
CA ASN A 66 43.82 -55.39 -21.83
C ASN A 66 44.67 -56.68 -21.69
N ASP A 67 44.98 -57.31 -22.75
CA ASP A 67 46.06 -58.32 -22.79
C ASP A 67 47.08 -58.01 -23.87
N ASP A 68 48.18 -57.48 -23.39
CA ASP A 68 49.41 -57.27 -24.14
C ASP A 68 50.36 -58.41 -23.74
N THR A 69 50.55 -59.38 -24.63
CA THR A 69 51.75 -60.21 -24.57
C THR A 69 52.27 -60.51 -25.95
N SER A 70 53.38 -59.86 -26.26
CA SER A 70 54.31 -60.23 -27.25
C SER A 70 54.96 -61.57 -26.97
N PHE A 71 54.97 -62.52 -27.87
CA PHE A 71 56.05 -63.51 -28.02
C PHE A 71 56.29 -63.89 -29.47
N ASP A 72 57.52 -63.69 -29.89
CA ASP A 72 58.19 -64.06 -31.09
C ASP A 72 58.39 -65.55 -31.29
N LYS A 73 58.54 -65.94 -32.53
CA LYS A 73 59.31 -67.04 -33.16
C LYS A 73 58.54 -68.23 -33.72
N GLU A 74 58.60 -68.24 -34.93
CA GLU A 74 59.40 -69.06 -35.88
C GLU A 74 58.68 -70.29 -36.52
N VAL A 75 58.55 -70.16 -37.81
CA VAL A 75 58.99 -71.15 -38.84
C VAL A 75 58.02 -72.23 -39.35
N LYS A 76 57.86 -72.15 -40.65
CA LYS A 76 57.69 -73.18 -41.72
C LYS A 76 56.26 -73.58 -42.16
N ASN A 77 55.92 -73.00 -43.26
CA ASN A 77 55.82 -73.58 -44.61
C ASN A 77 54.82 -74.69 -44.92
N HIS A 78 54.09 -74.44 -45.97
CA HIS A 78 53.36 -75.31 -46.86
C HIS A 78 51.84 -75.39 -46.75
N GLY A 79 51.19 -74.94 -47.77
CA GLY A 79 49.91 -75.44 -48.14
C GLY A 79 48.94 -74.44 -48.75
N LYS A 80 48.95 -74.25 -50.04
CA LYS A 80 47.90 -73.61 -50.80
C LYS A 80 46.52 -74.05 -50.44
N LYS A 81 45.59 -73.11 -50.03
CA LYS A 81 44.16 -73.21 -50.30
C LYS A 81 43.58 -71.85 -50.59
N HIS A 82 43.47 -71.51 -51.88
CA HIS A 82 42.57 -70.53 -52.45
C HIS A 82 41.11 -70.99 -52.13
N GLY A 83 40.28 -70.21 -51.44
CA GLY A 83 38.85 -70.48 -51.33
C GLY A 83 38.04 -69.76 -50.26
N LYS A 84 38.72 -69.19 -49.24
CA LYS A 84 37.93 -68.62 -48.07
C LYS A 84 37.73 -67.10 -48.09
N LYS A 85 38.42 -66.30 -48.86
CA LYS A 85 38.30 -64.82 -48.92
C LYS A 85 36.98 -64.30 -49.60
N LYS A 86 36.36 -65.09 -50.51
CA LYS A 86 35.10 -64.69 -51.15
C LYS A 86 33.87 -64.86 -50.27
N ARG A 87 33.78 -65.91 -49.41
CA ARG A 87 32.68 -66.18 -48.49
C ARG A 87 32.59 -65.12 -47.33
N GLY A 88 33.74 -64.70 -46.75
CA GLY A 88 33.76 -63.65 -45.77
C GLY A 88 33.28 -62.29 -46.29
N ARG A 89 33.68 -61.94 -47.53
CA ARG A 89 33.19 -60.70 -48.18
C ARG A 89 31.68 -60.68 -48.46
N ILE A 90 31.10 -61.85 -48.82
CA ILE A 90 29.63 -61.97 -49.07
C ILE A 90 28.87 -61.91 -47.74
N ILE A 91 29.40 -62.49 -46.66
CA ILE A 91 28.79 -62.40 -45.32
C ILE A 91 28.87 -60.94 -44.79
N ILE A 92 30.02 -60.26 -44.91
CA ILE A 92 30.17 -58.84 -44.53
C ILE A 92 29.23 -57.95 -45.40
N ALA A 93 29.12 -58.17 -46.68
CA ALA A 93 28.20 -57.44 -47.56
C ALA A 93 26.72 -57.70 -47.19
N GLY A 94 26.39 -58.94 -46.81
CA GLY A 94 25.06 -59.30 -46.29
C GLY A 94 24.72 -58.59 -44.96
N ILE A 95 25.69 -58.54 -44.06
CA ILE A 95 25.51 -57.85 -42.75
C ILE A 95 25.40 -56.31 -42.98
N LEU A 96 26.23 -55.71 -43.82
CA LEU A 96 26.12 -54.30 -44.15
C LEU A 96 24.83 -53.97 -44.87
N GLY A 97 24.35 -54.86 -45.77
CA GLY A 97 23.07 -54.73 -46.40
C GLY A 97 21.89 -54.82 -45.42
N ALA A 98 21.95 -55.75 -44.45
CA ALA A 98 20.95 -55.86 -43.38
C ALA A 98 20.95 -54.62 -42.46
N ILE A 99 22.13 -54.13 -42.08
CA ILE A 99 22.25 -52.89 -41.31
C ILE A 99 21.69 -51.68 -42.10
N GLY A 100 21.96 -51.62 -43.38
CA GLY A 100 21.43 -50.56 -44.26
C GLY A 100 19.89 -50.60 -44.37
N LEU A 101 19.33 -51.80 -44.44
CA LEU A 101 17.85 -51.99 -44.46
C LEU A 101 17.22 -51.63 -43.13
N ILE A 102 17.85 -51.98 -42.02
CA ILE A 102 17.39 -51.58 -40.66
C ILE A 102 17.46 -50.05 -40.51
N TYR A 103 18.58 -49.44 -40.91
CA TYR A 103 18.73 -48.00 -40.89
C TYR A 103 17.66 -47.27 -41.71
N LEU A 104 17.41 -47.72 -42.95
CA LEU A 104 16.35 -47.16 -43.77
C LEU A 104 14.96 -47.40 -43.18
N GLY A 105 14.74 -48.57 -42.60
CA GLY A 105 13.47 -48.89 -41.93
C GLY A 105 13.16 -47.93 -40.79
N PHE A 106 14.14 -47.66 -39.90
CA PHE A 106 14.01 -46.68 -38.85
C PHE A 106 13.94 -45.23 -39.37
N SER A 107 14.71 -44.89 -40.41
CA SER A 107 14.58 -43.59 -41.01
C SER A 107 13.19 -43.31 -41.58
N LEU A 108 12.59 -44.27 -42.24
CA LEU A 108 11.21 -44.17 -42.74
C LEU A 108 10.17 -44.12 -41.57
N PHE A 109 10.41 -44.87 -40.48
CA PHE A 109 9.58 -44.84 -39.29
C PHE A 109 9.59 -43.43 -38.67
N PHE A 110 10.79 -42.85 -38.49
CA PHE A 110 10.93 -41.52 -37.86
C PHE A 110 10.54 -40.36 -38.78
N ILE A 111 10.10 -40.54 -39.99
CA ILE A 111 9.41 -39.53 -40.77
C ILE A 111 8.18 -38.99 -40.02
N ASN A 112 7.40 -39.91 -39.48
CA ASN A 112 6.11 -39.59 -38.81
C ASN A 112 6.13 -39.74 -37.29
N HIS A 113 7.21 -40.28 -36.69
CA HIS A 113 7.32 -40.58 -35.30
C HIS A 113 8.46 -39.78 -34.64
N PHE A 114 8.27 -39.42 -33.38
CA PHE A 114 9.33 -38.83 -32.58
C PHE A 114 10.46 -39.85 -32.31
N TYR A 115 11.67 -39.36 -32.12
CA TYR A 115 12.83 -40.19 -31.79
C TYR A 115 12.60 -40.96 -30.49
N PHE A 116 13.32 -42.04 -30.30
CA PHE A 116 13.38 -42.69 -29.00
C PHE A 116 13.97 -41.73 -27.94
N GLY A 117 13.32 -41.70 -26.76
CA GLY A 117 13.74 -40.80 -25.68
C GLY A 117 13.19 -39.39 -25.76
N THR A 118 12.50 -38.97 -26.84
CA THR A 118 11.89 -37.64 -26.95
C THR A 118 10.91 -37.40 -25.80
N LYS A 119 11.10 -36.28 -25.09
CA LYS A 119 10.19 -35.74 -24.09
C LYS A 119 9.65 -34.40 -24.57
N ILE A 120 8.35 -34.18 -24.40
CA ILE A 120 7.68 -32.92 -24.70
C ILE A 120 6.96 -32.51 -23.39
N ASN A 121 7.29 -31.34 -22.87
CA ASN A 121 6.78 -30.87 -21.56
C ASN A 121 6.95 -31.92 -20.46
N ASP A 122 8.15 -32.52 -20.40
CA ASP A 122 8.56 -33.57 -19.45
C ASP A 122 7.82 -34.91 -19.58
N VAL A 123 6.89 -35.04 -20.54
CA VAL A 123 6.18 -36.27 -20.83
C VAL A 123 6.86 -37.01 -21.98
N SER A 124 7.08 -38.34 -21.83
CA SER A 124 7.74 -39.16 -22.85
C SER A 124 6.79 -39.50 -24.01
N PHE A 125 7.19 -39.09 -25.21
CA PHE A 125 6.52 -39.42 -26.47
C PHE A 125 7.45 -40.20 -27.41
N SER A 126 8.35 -40.99 -26.86
CA SER A 126 9.25 -41.89 -27.59
C SER A 126 8.49 -42.77 -28.56
N GLY A 127 8.79 -42.68 -29.87
CA GLY A 127 8.16 -43.44 -30.93
C GLY A 127 6.67 -43.16 -31.15
N LYS A 128 6.16 -42.05 -30.64
CA LYS A 128 4.78 -41.56 -30.85
C LYS A 128 4.71 -40.60 -32.03
N THR A 129 3.50 -40.38 -32.53
CA THR A 129 3.23 -39.43 -33.62
C THR A 129 2.86 -38.06 -33.08
N VAL A 130 2.88 -37.01 -33.90
CA VAL A 130 2.35 -35.68 -33.60
C VAL A 130 0.90 -35.77 -33.12
N LYS A 131 0.09 -36.61 -33.79
CA LYS A 131 -1.32 -36.85 -33.44
C LYS A 131 -1.51 -37.48 -32.05
N ASP A 132 -0.57 -38.34 -31.61
CA ASP A 132 -0.63 -38.93 -30.27
C ASP A 132 -0.36 -37.86 -29.20
N VAL A 133 0.61 -36.93 -29.46
CA VAL A 133 0.89 -35.79 -28.56
C VAL A 133 -0.31 -34.87 -28.52
N GLU A 134 -0.89 -34.51 -29.66
CA GLU A 134 -2.10 -33.66 -29.69
C GLU A 134 -3.28 -34.27 -28.95
N ASN A 135 -3.51 -35.58 -29.12
CA ASN A 135 -4.58 -36.26 -28.42
C ASN A 135 -4.36 -36.28 -26.91
N TYR A 136 -3.10 -36.43 -26.47
CA TYR A 136 -2.74 -36.29 -25.06
C TYR A 136 -3.02 -34.89 -24.56
N MET A 137 -2.57 -33.83 -25.30
CA MET A 137 -2.80 -32.43 -24.92
C MET A 137 -4.32 -32.12 -24.88
N LYS A 138 -5.09 -32.57 -25.88
CA LYS A 138 -6.56 -32.42 -25.88
C LYS A 138 -7.20 -33.04 -24.64
N LYS A 139 -6.71 -34.19 -24.19
CA LYS A 139 -7.21 -34.82 -22.96
C LYS A 139 -6.84 -33.99 -21.73
N GLN A 140 -5.60 -33.51 -21.62
CA GLN A 140 -5.19 -32.68 -20.51
C GLN A 140 -6.03 -31.40 -20.43
N VAL A 141 -6.32 -30.76 -21.58
CA VAL A 141 -7.17 -29.56 -21.65
C VAL A 141 -8.60 -29.86 -21.25
N SER A 142 -9.15 -31.04 -21.66
CA SER A 142 -10.50 -31.51 -21.27
C SER A 142 -10.64 -31.71 -19.75
N ASP A 143 -9.59 -32.20 -19.11
CA ASP A 143 -9.57 -32.53 -17.68
C ASP A 143 -9.08 -31.36 -16.82
N TYR A 144 -8.80 -30.18 -17.42
CA TYR A 144 -8.27 -29.02 -16.75
C TYR A 144 -9.24 -28.45 -15.71
N THR A 145 -8.70 -28.16 -14.56
CA THR A 145 -9.37 -27.46 -13.47
C THR A 145 -8.41 -26.44 -12.89
N LEU A 146 -8.79 -25.17 -12.89
CA LEU A 146 -8.08 -24.12 -12.17
C LEU A 146 -8.59 -24.06 -10.73
N THR A 147 -7.69 -24.22 -9.77
CA THR A 147 -7.98 -24.05 -8.34
C THR A 147 -7.55 -22.66 -7.92
N LEU A 148 -8.48 -21.87 -7.41
CA LEU A 148 -8.25 -20.59 -6.75
C LEU A 148 -7.96 -20.85 -5.27
N LYS A 149 -6.88 -20.29 -4.74
CA LYS A 149 -6.56 -20.31 -3.30
C LYS A 149 -6.76 -18.95 -2.71
N GLU A 150 -7.67 -18.85 -1.76
CA GLU A 150 -8.01 -17.63 -1.06
C GLU A 150 -7.17 -17.42 0.20
N ARG A 151 -7.10 -16.16 0.65
CA ARG A 151 -6.34 -15.72 1.83
C ARG A 151 -6.76 -16.44 3.10
N ASP A 152 -8.03 -16.71 3.29
CA ASP A 152 -8.58 -17.38 4.46
C ASP A 152 -8.46 -18.92 4.42
N GLY A 153 -7.76 -19.45 3.40
CA GLY A 153 -7.52 -20.88 3.20
C GLY A 153 -8.65 -21.61 2.49
N LYS A 154 -9.71 -20.92 2.06
CA LYS A 154 -10.72 -21.49 1.19
C LYS A 154 -10.18 -21.71 -0.21
N THR A 155 -10.88 -22.54 -0.94
CA THR A 155 -10.55 -22.81 -2.34
C THR A 155 -11.81 -22.91 -3.17
N GLU A 156 -11.77 -22.34 -4.35
CA GLU A 156 -12.79 -22.47 -5.38
C GLU A 156 -12.18 -23.03 -6.66
N THR A 157 -12.98 -23.49 -7.58
CA THR A 157 -12.47 -24.10 -8.82
C THR A 157 -13.25 -23.62 -10.04
N ILE A 158 -12.52 -23.42 -11.13
CA ILE A 158 -13.09 -23.20 -12.46
C ILE A 158 -12.71 -24.39 -13.33
N GLN A 159 -13.70 -25.11 -13.84
CA GLN A 159 -13.47 -26.23 -14.73
C GLN A 159 -13.30 -25.77 -16.17
N GLY A 160 -12.30 -26.31 -16.88
CA GLY A 160 -12.08 -26.00 -18.28
C GLY A 160 -13.28 -26.28 -19.17
N SER A 161 -14.05 -27.35 -18.84
CA SER A 161 -15.31 -27.68 -19.56
C SER A 161 -16.39 -26.62 -19.38
N ALA A 162 -16.44 -25.93 -18.25
CA ALA A 162 -17.44 -24.86 -17.99
C ALA A 162 -17.21 -23.63 -18.86
N ILE A 163 -15.96 -23.37 -19.23
CA ILE A 163 -15.55 -22.23 -20.05
C ILE A 163 -15.31 -22.58 -21.52
N ASP A 164 -15.71 -23.79 -21.96
CA ASP A 164 -15.41 -24.32 -23.30
C ASP A 164 -13.91 -24.26 -23.65
N LEU A 165 -13.06 -24.60 -22.69
CA LEU A 165 -11.62 -24.63 -22.93
C LEU A 165 -11.26 -25.69 -23.95
N GLN A 166 -10.60 -25.31 -25.01
CA GLN A 166 -10.22 -26.17 -26.12
C GLN A 166 -8.76 -26.04 -26.47
N TYR A 167 -8.13 -27.17 -26.80
CA TYR A 167 -6.80 -27.17 -27.37
C TYR A 167 -6.85 -26.60 -28.81
N LYS A 168 -6.06 -25.59 -29.07
CA LYS A 168 -5.75 -25.15 -30.43
C LYS A 168 -4.53 -25.91 -30.91
N ASN A 169 -4.56 -26.41 -32.12
CA ASN A 169 -3.38 -27.01 -32.76
C ASN A 169 -2.28 -25.95 -32.83
N GLY A 170 -1.39 -25.95 -31.83
CA GLY A 170 -0.23 -25.09 -31.83
C GLY A 170 0.86 -25.64 -32.74
N LYS A 171 1.58 -24.78 -33.45
CA LYS A 171 2.74 -25.19 -34.27
C LYS A 171 3.85 -25.83 -33.43
N GLY A 172 3.85 -25.65 -32.11
CA GLY A 172 4.94 -26.10 -31.24
C GLY A 172 5.22 -27.59 -31.27
N VAL A 173 4.21 -28.46 -31.37
CA VAL A 173 4.40 -29.92 -31.46
C VAL A 173 4.93 -30.29 -32.85
N GLU A 174 4.40 -29.67 -33.90
CA GLU A 174 4.87 -29.86 -35.27
C GLU A 174 6.34 -29.39 -35.45
N GLU A 175 6.68 -28.22 -34.90
CA GLU A 175 8.04 -27.66 -34.90
C GLU A 175 9.04 -28.61 -34.20
N VAL A 176 8.67 -29.18 -33.07
CA VAL A 176 9.52 -30.20 -32.41
C VAL A 176 9.76 -31.39 -33.31
N LYS A 177 8.75 -31.82 -34.07
CA LYS A 177 8.87 -32.93 -34.98
C LYS A 177 9.71 -32.56 -36.24
N GLU A 178 9.51 -31.36 -36.80
CA GLU A 178 10.25 -30.86 -37.95
C GLU A 178 11.74 -30.69 -37.65
N ASN A 179 12.10 -30.34 -36.43
CA ASN A 179 13.48 -30.23 -35.96
C ASN A 179 14.21 -31.58 -35.85
N GLN A 180 13.50 -32.72 -35.92
CA GLN A 180 14.06 -34.05 -35.89
C GLN A 180 14.27 -34.57 -37.30
N ASN A 181 15.54 -34.58 -37.83
CA ASN A 181 15.85 -35.15 -39.11
C ASN A 181 15.74 -36.68 -39.11
N PRO A 182 14.78 -37.30 -39.86
CA PRO A 182 14.55 -38.73 -39.82
C PRO A 182 15.79 -39.60 -40.10
N PHE A 183 16.78 -39.07 -40.79
CA PHE A 183 18.02 -39.79 -41.10
C PHE A 183 19.07 -39.69 -40.00
N LEU A 184 18.87 -38.85 -38.97
CA LEU A 184 19.78 -38.71 -37.86
C LEU A 184 19.24 -39.36 -36.55
N TRP A 185 18.27 -40.24 -36.65
CA TRP A 185 17.61 -40.86 -35.49
C TRP A 185 18.57 -41.54 -34.48
N PHE A 186 19.73 -42.01 -34.95
CA PHE A 186 20.72 -42.64 -34.08
C PHE A 186 21.37 -41.66 -33.11
N THR A 187 21.30 -40.35 -33.36
CA THR A 187 21.85 -39.32 -32.48
C THR A 187 21.05 -39.25 -31.14
N ALA A 188 19.78 -39.69 -31.17
CA ALA A 188 18.94 -39.74 -29.99
C ALA A 188 19.45 -40.68 -28.89
N PHE A 189 20.30 -41.64 -29.23
CA PHE A 189 20.94 -42.49 -28.21
C PHE A 189 22.11 -41.81 -27.46
N PHE A 190 22.55 -40.64 -27.93
CA PHE A 190 23.68 -39.90 -27.35
C PHE A 190 23.26 -38.55 -26.80
N GLY A 191 22.00 -38.16 -26.91
CA GLY A 191 21.45 -36.90 -26.46
C GLY A 191 20.17 -37.05 -25.65
N ASN A 192 19.86 -36.03 -24.83
CA ASN A 192 18.53 -35.90 -24.20
C ASN A 192 17.67 -35.00 -25.08
N ASP A 193 16.81 -35.59 -25.88
CA ASP A 193 15.81 -34.88 -26.69
C ASP A 193 14.62 -34.43 -25.83
N SER A 194 14.83 -33.37 -25.07
CA SER A 194 13.77 -32.72 -24.28
C SER A 194 13.39 -31.42 -24.97
N ALA A 195 12.14 -31.25 -25.32
CA ALA A 195 11.57 -30.08 -25.95
C ALA A 195 10.39 -29.52 -25.16
N GLN A 196 10.24 -28.20 -25.20
CA GLN A 196 9.05 -27.53 -24.68
C GLN A 196 8.16 -27.16 -25.86
N ALA A 197 6.95 -27.68 -25.90
CA ALA A 197 5.95 -27.26 -26.86
C ALA A 197 4.92 -26.37 -26.19
N THR A 198 4.68 -25.19 -26.74
CA THR A 198 3.64 -24.29 -26.25
C THR A 198 2.27 -24.92 -26.49
N VAL A 199 1.49 -25.04 -25.43
CA VAL A 199 0.10 -25.45 -25.49
C VAL A 199 -0.75 -24.22 -25.73
N GLU A 200 -1.26 -24.05 -26.94
CA GLU A 200 -2.22 -22.99 -27.23
C GLU A 200 -3.64 -23.48 -26.88
N VAL A 201 -4.35 -22.68 -26.13
CA VAL A 201 -5.75 -22.94 -25.78
C VAL A 201 -6.66 -21.80 -26.22
N SER A 202 -7.93 -22.08 -26.40
CA SER A 202 -8.98 -21.07 -26.54
C SER A 202 -10.12 -21.43 -25.61
N TYR A 203 -10.81 -20.43 -25.13
CA TYR A 203 -11.96 -20.55 -24.25
C TYR A 203 -13.01 -19.51 -24.63
N ASN A 204 -14.21 -19.67 -24.09
CA ASN A 204 -15.31 -18.73 -24.27
C ASN A 204 -15.28 -17.70 -23.13
N GLU A 205 -14.98 -16.44 -23.48
CA GLU A 205 -14.88 -15.33 -22.51
C GLU A 205 -16.21 -15.06 -21.77
N ASP A 206 -17.36 -15.20 -22.46
CA ASP A 206 -18.65 -14.97 -21.83
C ASP A 206 -18.96 -16.06 -20.79
N LYS A 207 -18.58 -17.32 -21.06
CA LYS A 207 -18.69 -18.39 -20.08
C LYS A 207 -17.72 -18.20 -18.93
N LEU A 208 -16.50 -17.75 -19.17
CA LEU A 208 -15.56 -17.42 -18.10
C LEU A 208 -16.14 -16.34 -17.19
N LYS A 209 -16.74 -15.29 -17.74
CA LYS A 209 -17.45 -14.25 -16.95
C LYS A 209 -18.62 -14.83 -16.15
N GLN A 210 -19.37 -15.79 -16.71
CA GLN A 210 -20.46 -16.47 -15.97
C GLN A 210 -19.93 -17.31 -14.80
N GLU A 211 -18.86 -18.06 -15.03
CA GLU A 211 -18.21 -18.83 -13.95
C GLU A 211 -17.65 -17.89 -12.87
N MET A 212 -17.02 -16.79 -13.26
CA MET A 212 -16.57 -15.76 -12.30
C MET A 212 -17.72 -15.21 -11.45
N ALA A 213 -18.88 -14.93 -12.05
CA ALA A 213 -20.04 -14.43 -11.32
C ALA A 213 -20.61 -15.45 -10.30
N SER A 214 -20.24 -16.72 -10.43
CA SER A 214 -20.63 -17.79 -9.50
C SER A 214 -19.67 -17.97 -8.33
N LEU A 215 -18.44 -17.40 -8.42
CA LEU A 215 -17.43 -17.50 -7.38
C LEU A 215 -17.87 -16.78 -6.11
N GLU A 216 -17.78 -17.47 -4.98
CA GLU A 216 -18.17 -16.92 -3.68
C GLU A 216 -17.21 -15.80 -3.25
N CYS A 217 -15.92 -15.91 -3.58
CA CYS A 217 -14.91 -14.90 -3.26
C CYS A 217 -15.14 -13.57 -3.97
N LEU A 218 -15.91 -13.51 -5.07
CA LEU A 218 -16.23 -12.30 -5.81
C LEU A 218 -17.53 -11.62 -5.36
N LYS A 219 -18.33 -12.26 -4.52
CA LYS A 219 -19.57 -11.68 -3.98
C LYS A 219 -19.26 -10.65 -2.90
N GLU A 220 -19.85 -9.47 -3.01
CA GLU A 220 -19.61 -8.37 -2.06
C GLU A 220 -19.89 -8.74 -0.60
N GLU A 221 -20.95 -9.56 -0.38
CA GLU A 221 -21.31 -10.01 0.96
C GLU A 221 -20.27 -10.93 1.62
N ASN A 222 -19.36 -11.51 0.86
CA ASN A 222 -18.30 -12.39 1.34
C ASN A 222 -16.94 -11.68 1.44
N GLN A 223 -16.90 -10.39 1.04
CA GLN A 223 -15.68 -9.60 1.04
C GLN A 223 -15.63 -8.65 2.24
N THR A 224 -14.45 -8.48 2.79
CA THR A 224 -14.14 -7.46 3.78
C THR A 224 -13.13 -6.47 3.20
N ALA A 225 -13.44 -5.17 3.27
CA ALA A 225 -12.50 -4.16 2.82
C ALA A 225 -11.23 -4.16 3.70
N PRO A 226 -10.06 -3.86 3.13
CA PRO A 226 -8.86 -3.64 3.93
C PRO A 226 -9.01 -2.40 4.79
N VAL A 227 -8.41 -2.42 5.99
CA VAL A 227 -8.33 -1.26 6.88
C VAL A 227 -6.88 -0.86 7.02
N SER A 228 -6.57 0.40 6.79
CA SER A 228 -5.21 0.92 6.93
C SER A 228 -4.75 0.94 8.38
N ALA A 229 -3.45 0.77 8.60
CA ALA A 229 -2.82 1.05 9.87
C ALA A 229 -3.02 2.52 10.25
N GLN A 230 -3.21 2.81 11.53
CA GLN A 230 -3.43 4.16 12.04
C GLN A 230 -2.92 4.32 13.47
N PRO A 231 -2.53 5.53 13.90
CA PRO A 231 -2.23 5.81 15.29
C PRO A 231 -3.48 5.76 16.14
N VAL A 232 -3.42 5.04 17.27
CA VAL A 232 -4.51 4.95 18.26
C VAL A 232 -3.94 5.21 19.65
N PHE A 233 -4.63 6.03 20.45
CA PHE A 233 -4.24 6.33 21.83
C PHE A 233 -4.58 5.15 22.76
N ASN A 234 -3.58 4.63 23.47
CA ASN A 234 -3.74 3.49 24.40
C ASN A 234 -4.03 3.90 25.85
N GLY A 235 -4.20 5.19 26.12
CA GLY A 235 -4.37 5.79 27.45
C GLY A 235 -3.10 6.47 27.99
N GLU A 236 -1.94 6.21 27.38
CA GLU A 236 -0.65 6.80 27.74
C GLU A 236 0.06 7.47 26.58
N GLN A 237 0.05 6.82 25.42
CA GLN A 237 0.68 7.27 24.18
C GLN A 237 -0.08 6.76 22.95
N PHE A 238 0.24 7.30 21.79
CA PHE A 238 -0.23 6.76 20.52
C PHE A 238 0.65 5.58 20.09
N GLU A 239 0.02 4.48 19.72
CA GLU A 239 0.62 3.29 19.13
C GLU A 239 0.00 3.01 17.78
N ILE A 240 0.73 2.32 16.90
CA ILE A 240 0.19 1.96 15.60
C ILE A 240 -0.71 0.74 15.76
N GLN A 241 -1.99 0.92 15.49
CA GLN A 241 -2.90 -0.19 15.26
C GLN A 241 -2.60 -0.76 13.87
N ALA A 242 -2.29 -2.06 13.79
CA ALA A 242 -1.95 -2.71 12.55
C ALA A 242 -3.12 -2.70 11.54
N GLU A 243 -2.75 -2.69 10.29
CA GLU A 243 -3.69 -2.84 9.18
C GLU A 243 -4.39 -4.20 9.20
N THR A 244 -5.58 -4.23 8.64
CA THR A 244 -6.29 -5.48 8.31
C THR A 244 -6.32 -5.64 6.80
N LEU A 245 -5.77 -6.75 6.30
CA LEU A 245 -5.65 -6.96 4.86
C LEU A 245 -6.99 -7.12 4.15
N GLY A 246 -8.01 -7.60 4.85
CA GLY A 246 -9.33 -7.85 4.25
C GLY A 246 -9.31 -9.00 3.21
N THR A 247 -10.44 -9.19 2.54
CA THR A 247 -10.63 -10.19 1.47
C THR A 247 -11.24 -9.57 0.20
N GLN A 248 -11.29 -8.24 0.12
CA GLN A 248 -11.80 -7.55 -1.05
C GLN A 248 -10.89 -7.77 -2.25
N ILE A 249 -11.45 -8.27 -3.35
CA ILE A 249 -10.71 -8.59 -4.57
C ILE A 249 -10.63 -7.35 -5.46
N ASP A 250 -9.43 -7.05 -5.96
CA ASP A 250 -9.20 -6.14 -7.06
C ASP A 250 -9.60 -6.86 -8.37
N GLN A 251 -10.78 -6.52 -8.86
CA GLN A 251 -11.39 -7.21 -10.01
C GLN A 251 -10.56 -7.07 -11.28
N GLU A 252 -9.88 -5.94 -11.48
CA GLU A 252 -9.05 -5.71 -12.67
C GLU A 252 -7.81 -6.61 -12.65
N THR A 253 -7.08 -6.60 -11.53
CA THR A 253 -5.92 -7.47 -11.33
C THR A 253 -6.31 -8.94 -11.39
N PHE A 254 -7.39 -9.33 -10.71
CA PHE A 254 -7.88 -10.69 -10.71
C PHE A 254 -8.22 -11.17 -12.13
N LEU A 255 -8.97 -10.38 -12.90
CA LEU A 255 -9.36 -10.72 -14.27
C LEU A 255 -8.13 -10.93 -15.16
N LYS A 256 -7.18 -10.00 -15.09
CA LYS A 256 -5.92 -10.09 -15.86
C LYS A 256 -5.14 -11.37 -15.52
N VAL A 257 -4.96 -11.62 -14.23
CA VAL A 257 -4.23 -12.81 -13.76
C VAL A 257 -4.97 -14.09 -14.12
N LEU A 258 -6.30 -14.11 -13.99
CA LEU A 258 -7.13 -15.25 -14.37
C LEU A 258 -6.97 -15.61 -15.85
N HIS A 259 -7.02 -14.61 -16.75
CA HIS A 259 -6.78 -14.81 -18.18
C HIS A 259 -5.38 -15.39 -18.46
N ASP A 260 -4.36 -14.88 -17.79
CA ASP A 260 -2.99 -15.39 -17.90
C ASP A 260 -2.88 -16.85 -17.45
N TYR A 261 -3.51 -17.21 -16.32
CA TYR A 261 -3.47 -18.56 -15.77
C TYR A 261 -4.20 -19.59 -16.65
N VAL A 262 -5.38 -19.23 -17.14
CA VAL A 262 -6.15 -20.07 -18.06
C VAL A 262 -5.41 -20.20 -19.40
N GLY A 263 -4.88 -19.09 -19.95
CA GLY A 263 -4.16 -19.08 -21.21
C GLY A 263 -2.84 -19.86 -21.17
N GLN A 264 -2.14 -19.86 -20.05
CA GLN A 264 -0.91 -20.63 -19.83
C GLN A 264 -1.16 -22.04 -19.28
N PHE A 265 -2.41 -22.44 -19.12
CA PHE A 265 -2.78 -23.75 -18.63
C PHE A 265 -2.23 -24.07 -17.23
N ARG A 266 -2.19 -23.06 -16.34
CA ARG A 266 -1.68 -23.21 -14.96
C ARG A 266 -2.80 -23.70 -14.05
N ALA A 267 -2.52 -24.66 -13.17
CA ALA A 267 -3.54 -25.40 -12.42
C ALA A 267 -3.96 -24.73 -11.10
N THR A 268 -3.16 -23.84 -10.54
CA THR A 268 -3.43 -23.25 -9.22
C THR A 268 -3.09 -21.77 -9.22
N LEU A 269 -4.07 -20.94 -8.95
CA LEU A 269 -3.97 -19.51 -8.76
C LEU A 269 -4.08 -19.18 -7.26
N ASP A 270 -3.00 -18.69 -6.69
CA ASP A 270 -2.94 -18.22 -5.31
C ASP A 270 -3.18 -16.71 -5.32
N LEU A 271 -4.35 -16.28 -4.84
CA LEU A 271 -4.79 -14.89 -4.94
C LEU A 271 -3.92 -13.91 -4.15
N ASP A 272 -3.30 -14.38 -3.05
CA ASP A 272 -2.37 -13.55 -2.28
C ASP A 272 -1.05 -13.33 -3.02
N LYS A 273 -0.46 -14.40 -3.57
CA LYS A 273 0.81 -14.32 -4.28
C LYS A 273 0.72 -13.46 -5.54
N GLU A 274 -0.40 -13.55 -6.23
CA GLU A 274 -0.66 -12.79 -7.45
C GLU A 274 -1.24 -11.40 -7.17
N LYS A 275 -1.34 -11.01 -5.88
CA LYS A 275 -1.81 -9.69 -5.43
C LYS A 275 -3.21 -9.33 -5.95
N CYS A 276 -4.11 -10.32 -5.98
CA CYS A 276 -5.48 -10.12 -6.44
C CYS A 276 -6.38 -9.44 -5.42
N TYR A 277 -5.89 -9.10 -4.23
CA TYR A 277 -6.65 -8.40 -3.20
C TYR A 277 -6.32 -6.90 -3.19
N VAL A 278 -7.34 -6.09 -2.88
CA VAL A 278 -7.13 -4.67 -2.61
C VAL A 278 -6.21 -4.55 -1.40
N ALA A 279 -5.14 -3.80 -1.55
CA ALA A 279 -4.19 -3.55 -0.48
C ALA A 279 -4.68 -2.39 0.42
N PRO A 280 -4.43 -2.41 1.74
CA PRO A 280 -4.62 -1.24 2.58
C PRO A 280 -3.74 -0.08 2.09
N LYS A 281 -4.26 1.16 2.14
CA LYS A 281 -3.52 2.34 1.70
C LYS A 281 -2.24 2.54 2.51
N PHE A 282 -2.30 2.25 3.82
CA PHE A 282 -1.17 2.36 4.73
C PHE A 282 -1.02 1.08 5.55
N THR A 283 0.25 0.71 5.79
CA THR A 283 0.66 -0.41 6.63
C THR A 283 1.42 0.07 7.85
N THR A 284 1.69 -0.79 8.79
CA THR A 284 2.53 -0.52 9.97
C THR A 284 3.93 -0.03 9.60
N GLU A 285 4.41 -0.32 8.40
CA GLU A 285 5.72 0.10 7.88
C GLU A 285 5.66 1.43 7.11
N SER A 286 4.47 1.97 6.87
CA SER A 286 4.29 3.22 6.14
C SER A 286 4.90 4.38 6.90
N LYS A 287 5.74 5.16 6.23
CA LYS A 287 6.42 6.31 6.82
C LYS A 287 5.44 7.36 7.34
N GLU A 288 4.33 7.53 6.64
CA GLU A 288 3.25 8.45 6.98
C GLU A 288 2.64 8.09 8.35
N VAL A 289 2.32 6.82 8.59
CA VAL A 289 1.76 6.33 9.85
C VAL A 289 2.75 6.49 11.00
N ILE A 290 4.01 6.13 10.76
CA ILE A 290 5.09 6.27 11.75
C ILE A 290 5.27 7.75 12.11
N SER A 291 5.34 8.63 11.11
CA SER A 291 5.50 10.07 11.31
C SER A 291 4.30 10.70 12.04
N ALA A 292 3.08 10.28 11.69
CA ALA A 292 1.88 10.72 12.38
C ALA A 292 1.90 10.33 13.85
N LYS A 293 2.17 9.06 14.16
CA LYS A 293 2.30 8.55 15.53
C LYS A 293 3.38 9.33 16.33
N ASP A 294 4.54 9.54 15.73
CA ASP A 294 5.64 10.24 16.39
C ASP A 294 5.29 11.72 16.65
N SER A 295 4.64 12.38 15.70
CA SER A 295 4.15 13.76 15.84
C SER A 295 3.08 13.85 16.94
N MET A 296 2.08 12.95 16.93
CA MET A 296 1.04 12.90 17.96
C MET A 296 1.64 12.69 19.35
N ASN A 297 2.61 11.79 19.50
CA ASN A 297 3.31 11.58 20.76
C ASN A 297 4.16 12.78 21.18
N SER A 298 4.76 13.50 20.23
CA SER A 298 5.46 14.76 20.52
C SER A 298 4.49 15.81 21.08
N TYR A 299 3.30 15.92 20.50
CA TYR A 299 2.28 16.90 20.94
C TYR A 299 1.68 16.57 22.32
N LEU A 300 1.70 15.29 22.75
CA LEU A 300 1.28 14.92 24.12
C LEU A 300 2.18 15.47 25.22
N ASN A 301 3.39 15.93 24.89
CA ASN A 301 4.28 16.58 25.87
C ASN A 301 3.82 18.01 26.21
N ALA A 302 2.94 18.60 25.39
CA ALA A 302 2.42 19.92 25.63
C ALA A 302 1.47 19.94 26.84
N SER A 303 1.47 21.07 27.52
CA SER A 303 0.42 21.43 28.47
C SER A 303 0.16 22.93 28.42
N VAL A 304 -1.09 23.33 28.54
CA VAL A 304 -1.46 24.77 28.61
C VAL A 304 -2.19 25.02 29.92
N THR A 305 -1.62 25.83 30.78
CA THR A 305 -2.22 26.26 32.04
C THR A 305 -2.76 27.68 31.87
N TYR A 306 -4.10 27.83 31.96
CA TYR A 306 -4.72 29.14 31.98
C TYR A 306 -4.55 29.75 33.36
N THR A 307 -3.92 30.94 33.43
CA THR A 307 -3.52 31.59 34.69
C THR A 307 -4.66 32.34 35.40
N VAL A 308 -5.80 32.51 34.73
CA VAL A 308 -7.01 33.14 35.28
C VAL A 308 -7.70 32.18 36.26
N GLU A 309 -8.07 32.70 37.44
CA GLU A 309 -8.75 31.87 38.43
C GLU A 309 -10.26 31.65 38.09
N PRO A 310 -10.81 30.47 38.30
CA PRO A 310 -10.12 29.22 38.70
C PRO A 310 -9.24 28.66 37.56
N LYS A 311 -7.99 28.30 37.87
CA LYS A 311 -7.06 27.78 36.85
C LYS A 311 -7.61 26.55 36.16
N THR A 312 -7.31 26.44 34.87
CA THR A 312 -7.68 25.31 34.02
C THR A 312 -6.44 24.83 33.27
N VAL A 313 -6.30 23.53 33.14
CA VAL A 313 -5.14 22.91 32.47
C VAL A 313 -5.61 22.05 31.30
N VAL A 314 -5.04 22.28 30.16
CA VAL A 314 -5.08 21.39 29.02
C VAL A 314 -3.88 20.46 29.14
N ASP A 315 -4.13 19.20 29.35
CA ASP A 315 -3.12 18.15 29.49
C ASP A 315 -3.21 17.09 28.39
N LYS A 316 -2.34 16.12 28.46
CA LYS A 316 -2.29 15.02 27.48
C LYS A 316 -3.62 14.27 27.33
N SER A 317 -4.44 14.22 28.37
CA SER A 317 -5.74 13.53 28.33
C SER A 317 -6.75 14.23 27.42
N LEU A 318 -6.76 15.57 27.46
CA LEU A 318 -7.58 16.39 26.56
C LEU A 318 -6.96 16.41 25.14
N ILE A 319 -5.65 16.65 25.05
CA ILE A 319 -4.93 16.74 23.78
C ILE A 319 -5.12 15.46 22.95
N SER A 320 -5.02 14.28 23.59
CA SER A 320 -5.19 13.00 22.89
C SER A 320 -6.58 12.81 22.28
N GLN A 321 -7.63 13.43 22.86
CA GLN A 321 -9.00 13.33 22.36
C GLN A 321 -9.27 14.28 21.18
N TRP A 322 -8.44 15.30 21.02
CA TRP A 322 -8.60 16.29 19.97
C TRP A 322 -7.84 15.93 18.70
N MET A 323 -6.80 15.08 18.82
CA MET A 323 -5.97 14.70 17.67
C MET A 323 -6.58 13.55 16.87
N THR A 324 -6.52 13.70 15.58
CA THR A 324 -6.87 12.67 14.59
C THR A 324 -5.90 12.75 13.40
N VAL A 325 -6.06 11.86 12.42
CA VAL A 325 -5.32 11.92 11.16
C VAL A 325 -6.29 12.05 9.99
N ASP A 326 -5.88 12.76 8.98
CA ASP A 326 -6.61 12.83 7.72
C ASP A 326 -6.37 11.58 6.83
N GLU A 327 -6.97 11.55 5.66
CA GLU A 327 -6.82 10.46 4.68
C GLU A 327 -5.38 10.25 4.17
N ASN A 328 -4.47 11.20 4.41
CA ASN A 328 -3.06 11.18 4.05
C ASN A 328 -2.14 11.02 5.27
N MET A 329 -2.70 10.67 6.44
CA MET A 329 -2.00 10.55 7.72
C MET A 329 -1.39 11.85 8.24
N ASN A 330 -1.84 13.03 7.79
CA ASN A 330 -1.46 14.27 8.43
C ASN A 330 -2.22 14.42 9.74
N VAL A 331 -1.53 14.82 10.80
CA VAL A 331 -2.16 15.06 12.12
C VAL A 331 -3.02 16.31 12.04
N THR A 332 -4.28 16.16 12.37
CA THR A 332 -5.30 17.21 12.42
C THR A 332 -5.90 17.30 13.83
N PHE A 333 -6.58 18.41 14.10
CA PHE A 333 -7.27 18.63 15.36
C PHE A 333 -8.77 18.73 15.10
N SER A 334 -9.56 18.11 15.96
CA SER A 334 -11.02 18.17 15.90
C SER A 334 -11.51 19.56 16.25
N GLU A 335 -11.98 20.33 15.26
CA GLU A 335 -12.56 21.65 15.47
C GLU A 335 -13.76 21.60 16.41
N ASP A 336 -14.63 20.61 16.28
CA ASP A 336 -15.79 20.42 17.15
C ASP A 336 -15.41 20.20 18.61
N ALA A 337 -14.45 19.31 18.88
CA ALA A 337 -14.05 18.96 20.24
C ALA A 337 -13.29 20.12 20.91
N MET A 338 -12.38 20.78 20.19
CA MET A 338 -11.65 21.95 20.67
C MET A 338 -12.59 23.16 20.80
N GLY A 339 -13.50 23.37 19.85
CA GLY A 339 -14.52 24.42 19.91
C GLY A 339 -15.41 24.28 21.14
N ALA A 340 -15.88 23.08 21.44
CA ALA A 340 -16.66 22.82 22.65
C ALA A 340 -15.88 23.15 23.93
N TYR A 341 -14.57 22.83 23.97
CA TYR A 341 -13.71 23.20 25.10
C TYR A 341 -13.52 24.72 25.21
N ILE A 342 -13.32 25.43 24.10
CA ILE A 342 -13.20 26.89 24.07
C ILE A 342 -14.52 27.53 24.51
N ASP A 343 -15.68 26.98 24.15
CA ASP A 343 -16.98 27.43 24.66
C ASP A 343 -17.09 27.27 26.18
N GLU A 344 -16.54 26.20 26.75
CA GLU A 344 -16.45 26.05 28.20
C GLU A 344 -15.55 27.10 28.85
N LEU A 345 -14.38 27.41 28.20
CA LEU A 345 -13.54 28.53 28.67
C LEU A 345 -14.29 29.86 28.60
N CYS A 346 -15.04 30.14 27.54
CA CYS A 346 -15.86 31.35 27.41
C CYS A 346 -16.91 31.43 28.51
N ASN A 347 -17.62 30.34 28.79
CA ASN A 347 -18.59 30.27 29.85
C ASN A 347 -17.98 30.56 31.25
N ARG A 348 -16.73 30.15 31.43
CA ARG A 348 -16.00 30.31 32.70
C ARG A 348 -15.43 31.72 32.85
N TYR A 349 -14.79 32.26 31.86
CA TYR A 349 -13.97 33.46 31.99
C TYR A 349 -14.60 34.74 31.40
N ASN A 350 -15.49 34.63 30.42
CA ASN A 350 -16.13 35.83 29.87
C ASN A 350 -17.02 36.50 30.93
N THR A 351 -16.94 37.84 31.00
CA THR A 351 -17.72 38.66 31.90
C THR A 351 -18.64 39.65 31.21
N VAL A 352 -18.51 39.82 29.88
CA VAL A 352 -19.41 40.65 29.07
C VAL A 352 -20.87 40.19 29.32
N GLY A 353 -21.75 41.12 29.65
CA GLY A 353 -23.17 40.86 29.87
C GLY A 353 -23.54 40.11 31.16
N LYS A 354 -22.54 39.59 31.92
CA LYS A 354 -22.83 38.92 33.21
C LYS A 354 -23.29 39.91 34.27
N VAL A 355 -24.07 39.39 35.22
CA VAL A 355 -24.54 40.15 36.38
C VAL A 355 -23.37 40.46 37.31
N ARG A 356 -23.24 41.74 37.67
CA ARG A 356 -22.25 42.21 38.65
C ARG A 356 -22.96 42.71 39.90
N THR A 357 -22.55 42.21 41.05
CA THR A 357 -23.05 42.73 42.34
C THR A 357 -22.09 43.82 42.80
N ILE A 358 -22.59 45.06 42.93
CA ILE A 358 -21.82 46.20 43.34
C ILE A 358 -22.29 46.73 44.68
N THR A 359 -21.41 47.36 45.42
CA THR A 359 -21.82 48.19 46.59
C THR A 359 -21.72 49.64 46.16
N THR A 360 -22.89 50.29 46.11
CA THR A 360 -22.96 51.71 45.70
C THR A 360 -22.27 52.61 46.75
N PRO A 361 -21.90 53.85 46.37
CA PRO A 361 -21.34 54.82 47.34
C PRO A 361 -22.24 55.15 48.53
N THR A 362 -23.55 54.89 48.39
CA THR A 362 -24.54 55.01 49.48
C THR A 362 -24.60 53.80 50.45
N GLY A 363 -23.76 52.76 50.17
CA GLY A 363 -23.71 51.53 50.97
C GLY A 363 -24.79 50.52 50.63
N LYS A 364 -25.57 50.69 49.54
CA LYS A 364 -26.58 49.73 49.08
C LYS A 364 -25.95 48.71 48.17
N THR A 365 -26.36 47.50 48.22
CA THR A 365 -26.03 46.45 47.25
C THR A 365 -26.97 46.60 46.06
N ALA A 366 -26.41 46.58 44.86
CA ALA A 366 -27.13 46.61 43.58
C ALA A 366 -26.60 45.52 42.64
N GLU A 367 -27.48 44.98 41.82
CA GLU A 367 -27.13 44.05 40.73
C GLU A 367 -27.23 44.81 39.41
N VAL A 368 -26.15 44.79 38.63
CA VAL A 368 -26.07 45.39 37.32
C VAL A 368 -25.84 44.29 36.28
N SER A 369 -26.78 44.12 35.37
CA SER A 369 -26.72 43.15 34.31
C SER A 369 -26.74 43.83 32.92
N GLY A 370 -26.09 43.21 31.94
CA GLY A 370 -26.01 43.71 30.58
C GLY A 370 -24.89 44.71 30.36
N GLY A 371 -24.91 45.39 29.21
CA GLY A 371 -23.82 46.21 28.74
C GLY A 371 -22.76 45.42 27.99
N GLY A 372 -21.87 46.14 27.30
CA GLY A 372 -20.84 45.56 26.45
C GLY A 372 -19.44 45.58 27.05
N TYR A 373 -19.31 45.85 28.39
CA TYR A 373 -18.02 45.85 29.05
C TYR A 373 -17.73 44.50 29.71
N GLY A 374 -16.47 44.08 29.67
CA GLY A 374 -16.03 42.87 30.34
C GLY A 374 -14.91 42.12 29.54
N TRP A 375 -14.53 41.00 30.06
CA TRP A 375 -13.66 40.05 29.37
C TRP A 375 -14.44 39.26 28.34
N GLU A 376 -13.90 39.13 27.15
CA GLU A 376 -14.43 38.29 26.08
C GLU A 376 -13.32 37.58 25.35
N ILE A 377 -13.35 36.25 25.31
CA ILE A 377 -12.38 35.41 24.59
C ILE A 377 -12.65 35.49 23.10
N ASP A 378 -11.61 35.72 22.32
CA ASP A 378 -11.58 35.54 20.88
C ASP A 378 -11.46 34.02 20.58
N LYS A 379 -12.56 33.39 20.20
CA LYS A 379 -12.60 31.95 20.00
C LYS A 379 -11.68 31.47 18.89
N ASP A 380 -11.62 32.19 17.78
CA ASP A 380 -10.82 31.80 16.62
C ASP A 380 -9.33 31.95 16.91
N ALA A 381 -8.93 33.09 17.48
CA ALA A 381 -7.56 33.33 17.87
C ALA A 381 -7.10 32.41 19.02
N GLU A 382 -8.00 32.06 19.95
CA GLU A 382 -7.71 31.09 21.00
C GLU A 382 -7.50 29.68 20.43
N TYR A 383 -8.34 29.26 19.47
CA TYR A 383 -8.20 27.98 18.79
C TYR A 383 -6.82 27.87 18.10
N GLU A 384 -6.46 28.86 17.26
CA GLU A 384 -5.18 28.87 16.57
C GLU A 384 -4.01 28.86 17.55
N THR A 385 -4.08 29.66 18.61
CA THR A 385 -3.03 29.75 19.62
C THR A 385 -2.89 28.43 20.40
N LEU A 386 -4.01 27.79 20.75
CA LEU A 386 -4.01 26.51 21.46
C LEU A 386 -3.43 25.40 20.59
N VAL A 387 -3.78 25.33 19.30
CA VAL A 387 -3.17 24.39 18.33
C VAL A 387 -1.65 24.62 18.23
N ASN A 388 -1.21 25.86 18.16
CA ASN A 388 0.21 26.18 18.09
C ASN A 388 0.97 25.78 19.36
N ASN A 389 0.37 26.03 20.55
CA ASN A 389 0.95 25.60 21.83
C ASN A 389 1.06 24.07 21.90
N ILE A 390 0.03 23.33 21.44
CA ILE A 390 0.07 21.86 21.41
C ILE A 390 1.17 21.38 20.46
N LYS A 391 1.26 21.95 19.26
CA LYS A 391 2.29 21.60 18.29
C LYS A 391 3.72 21.89 18.75
N SER A 392 3.91 22.85 19.65
CA SER A 392 5.25 23.13 20.22
C SER A 392 5.75 22.01 21.11
N GLY A 393 4.86 21.21 21.70
CA GLY A 393 5.22 20.16 22.68
C GLY A 393 5.71 20.71 24.02
N GLU A 394 5.48 21.97 24.32
CA GLU A 394 6.00 22.66 25.51
C GLU A 394 4.90 22.91 26.54
N ALA A 395 5.31 23.03 27.80
CA ALA A 395 4.43 23.51 28.86
C ALA A 395 4.36 25.05 28.82
N VAL A 396 3.12 25.58 28.68
CA VAL A 396 2.87 27.02 28.57
C VAL A 396 1.91 27.47 29.64
N GLU A 397 2.22 28.58 30.32
CA GLU A 397 1.29 29.29 31.22
C GLU A 397 0.90 30.61 30.59
N ARG A 398 -0.41 30.83 30.40
CA ARG A 398 -0.92 32.05 29.74
C ARG A 398 -2.37 32.32 30.12
N GLU A 399 -2.83 33.50 29.82
CA GLU A 399 -4.26 33.80 29.75
C GLU A 399 -4.86 33.38 28.41
N PRO A 400 -6.19 33.22 28.33
CA PRO A 400 -6.88 33.10 27.05
C PRO A 400 -6.59 34.29 26.14
N VAL A 401 -6.72 34.10 24.81
CA VAL A 401 -6.70 35.21 23.86
C VAL A 401 -8.03 35.94 23.92
N TYR A 402 -8.00 37.23 24.16
CA TYR A 402 -9.19 38.03 24.32
C TYR A 402 -9.45 38.94 23.13
N SER A 403 -10.70 39.00 22.67
CA SER A 403 -11.22 40.05 21.77
C SER A 403 -11.48 41.34 22.53
N GLN A 404 -11.81 41.28 23.82
CA GLN A 404 -12.02 42.38 24.71
C GLN A 404 -11.47 42.08 26.11
N THR A 405 -10.81 43.11 26.69
CA THR A 405 -10.28 43.05 28.06
C THR A 405 -11.04 43.95 29.03
N ALA A 406 -10.91 43.68 30.32
CA ALA A 406 -11.44 44.52 31.39
C ALA A 406 -10.30 44.99 32.32
N ALA A 407 -10.63 45.85 33.28
CA ALA A 407 -9.63 46.46 34.16
C ALA A 407 -9.01 45.50 35.18
N SER A 408 -9.75 44.46 35.59
CA SER A 408 -9.28 43.43 36.50
C SER A 408 -10.03 42.10 36.31
N HIS A 409 -9.47 41.01 36.82
CA HIS A 409 -10.18 39.77 36.94
C HIS A 409 -11.03 39.71 38.23
N GLY A 410 -12.10 38.98 38.22
CA GLY A 410 -12.96 38.74 39.37
C GLY A 410 -14.33 39.41 39.29
N ALA A 411 -15.04 39.46 40.40
CA ALA A 411 -16.43 39.89 40.43
C ALA A 411 -16.65 41.37 40.11
N GLN A 412 -15.64 42.20 40.29
CA GLN A 412 -15.63 43.64 39.93
C GLN A 412 -14.56 43.91 38.88
N ASP A 413 -14.80 43.37 37.69
CA ASP A 413 -13.86 43.43 36.59
C ASP A 413 -13.65 44.86 36.05
N PHE A 414 -14.52 45.80 36.35
CA PHE A 414 -14.43 47.21 35.99
C PHE A 414 -13.41 47.99 36.83
N GLY A 415 -12.76 47.33 37.80
CA GLY A 415 -11.70 47.94 38.64
C GLY A 415 -12.22 48.94 39.67
N THR A 416 -11.34 49.88 40.06
CA THR A 416 -11.59 50.86 41.12
C THR A 416 -11.84 52.29 40.62
N THR A 417 -11.79 52.50 39.31
CA THR A 417 -12.03 53.81 38.67
C THR A 417 -13.12 53.72 37.63
N TYR A 418 -14.31 54.28 37.97
CA TYR A 418 -15.50 54.17 37.12
C TYR A 418 -16.50 55.31 37.41
N LEU A 419 -17.48 55.45 36.51
CA LEU A 419 -18.68 56.24 36.72
C LEU A 419 -19.83 55.35 37.10
N GLU A 420 -20.52 55.67 38.16
CA GLU A 420 -21.77 55.01 38.58
C GLU A 420 -22.94 55.96 38.44
N VAL A 421 -24.01 55.49 37.83
CA VAL A 421 -25.26 56.29 37.66
C VAL A 421 -26.44 55.48 38.23
N ASP A 422 -27.05 55.97 39.28
CA ASP A 422 -28.31 55.46 39.79
C ASP A 422 -29.47 56.05 39.00
N LEU A 423 -30.08 55.21 38.17
CA LEU A 423 -31.21 55.62 37.32
C LEU A 423 -32.50 55.92 38.09
N THR A 424 -32.60 55.45 39.32
CA THR A 424 -33.79 55.67 40.20
C THR A 424 -33.72 56.99 40.86
N THR A 425 -32.55 57.31 41.43
CA THR A 425 -32.35 58.58 42.18
C THR A 425 -31.84 59.69 41.26
N GLN A 426 -31.54 59.40 39.98
CA GLN A 426 -31.03 60.34 39.00
C GLN A 426 -29.72 61.02 39.50
N HIS A 427 -28.80 60.21 40.07
CA HIS A 427 -27.58 60.66 40.69
C HIS A 427 -26.36 59.91 40.10
N MET A 428 -25.23 60.60 39.96
CA MET A 428 -23.99 60.06 39.40
C MET A 428 -22.83 60.24 40.36
N TRP A 429 -21.99 59.21 40.47
CA TRP A 429 -20.68 59.30 41.17
C TRP A 429 -19.58 59.01 40.20
N TYR A 430 -18.52 59.84 40.26
CA TYR A 430 -17.22 59.59 39.63
C TYR A 430 -16.27 59.08 40.69
N ILE A 431 -15.87 57.85 40.56
CA ILE A 431 -15.01 57.15 41.51
C ILE A 431 -13.64 56.95 40.87
N VAL A 432 -12.57 57.31 41.63
CA VAL A 432 -11.20 57.13 41.25
C VAL A 432 -10.48 56.42 42.37
N ASP A 433 -9.83 55.30 42.11
CA ASP A 433 -9.14 54.46 43.09
C ASP A 433 -10.02 54.14 44.32
N GLY A 434 -11.27 53.80 44.06
CA GLY A 434 -12.26 53.46 45.08
C GLY A 434 -12.76 54.64 45.89
N THR A 435 -12.41 55.90 45.54
CA THR A 435 -12.82 57.10 46.26
C THR A 435 -13.70 57.99 45.38
N VAL A 436 -14.85 58.42 45.90
CA VAL A 436 -15.70 59.39 45.24
C VAL A 436 -14.96 60.72 45.11
N LYS A 437 -14.75 61.15 43.89
CA LYS A 437 -14.09 62.45 43.53
C LYS A 437 -15.07 63.52 43.12
N LEU A 438 -16.20 63.11 42.55
CA LEU A 438 -17.28 63.98 42.15
C LEU A 438 -18.60 63.25 42.28
N GLU A 439 -19.62 63.92 42.70
CA GLU A 439 -21.02 63.52 42.67
C GLU A 439 -21.90 64.65 42.19
N THR A 440 -22.94 64.30 41.45
CA THR A 440 -23.88 65.30 40.92
C THR A 440 -25.21 64.64 40.51
N ASP A 441 -26.28 65.44 40.55
CA ASP A 441 -27.54 65.00 39.94
C ASP A 441 -27.45 65.02 38.42
N VAL A 442 -28.07 64.02 37.78
CA VAL A 442 -28.12 63.84 36.34
C VAL A 442 -29.54 63.58 35.86
N VAL A 443 -29.78 63.81 34.60
CA VAL A 443 -31.07 63.44 33.97
C VAL A 443 -30.80 62.28 33.01
N THR A 444 -31.45 61.16 33.26
CA THR A 444 -31.36 59.95 32.41
C THR A 444 -32.57 59.91 31.48
N GLY A 445 -32.56 58.94 30.53
CA GLY A 445 -33.65 58.74 29.57
C GLY A 445 -34.99 58.47 30.23
N ILE A 446 -36.06 58.91 29.58
CA ILE A 446 -37.45 58.68 30.02
C ILE A 446 -37.68 57.14 29.99
N PRO A 447 -38.38 56.58 31.01
CA PRO A 447 -38.59 55.13 31.14
C PRO A 447 -39.64 54.59 30.12
N VAL A 448 -39.44 54.83 28.85
CA VAL A 448 -40.16 54.22 27.73
C VAL A 448 -39.19 53.47 26.82
N PRO A 449 -39.58 52.37 26.18
CA PRO A 449 -38.69 51.44 25.49
C PRO A 449 -37.67 52.11 24.56
N GLU A 450 -38.08 53.19 23.86
CA GLU A 450 -37.24 53.85 22.86
C GLU A 450 -36.28 54.90 23.46
N ARG A 451 -36.45 55.25 24.73
CA ARG A 451 -35.70 56.39 25.35
C ARG A 451 -35.12 56.05 26.70
N VAL A 452 -35.35 54.83 27.21
CA VAL A 452 -34.81 54.45 28.50
C VAL A 452 -33.27 54.35 28.41
N THR A 453 -32.59 54.89 29.41
CA THR A 453 -31.15 54.61 29.57
C THR A 453 -30.98 53.16 29.89
N PRO A 454 -30.28 52.37 29.06
CA PRO A 454 -30.17 50.94 29.31
C PRO A 454 -29.26 50.69 30.54
N GLN A 455 -29.67 49.73 31.36
CA GLN A 455 -28.83 49.25 32.46
C GLN A 455 -27.68 48.43 31.91
N GLY A 456 -26.55 48.47 32.62
CA GLY A 456 -25.41 47.63 32.24
C GLY A 456 -24.07 48.31 32.55
N THR A 457 -23.00 47.59 32.26
CA THR A 457 -21.63 48.09 32.39
C THR A 457 -21.09 48.37 30.98
N TYR A 458 -20.57 49.56 30.77
CA TYR A 458 -20.17 50.08 29.48
C TYR A 458 -18.76 50.71 29.50
N THR A 459 -18.05 50.66 28.39
CA THR A 459 -16.83 51.41 28.20
C THR A 459 -17.15 52.86 27.83
N ILE A 460 -16.43 53.85 28.42
CA ILE A 460 -16.51 55.23 27.98
C ILE A 460 -15.79 55.35 26.64
N LEU A 461 -16.58 55.59 25.59
CA LEU A 461 -16.04 55.59 24.21
C LEU A 461 -15.36 56.94 23.89
N GLU A 462 -15.89 58.08 24.39
CA GLU A 462 -15.41 59.40 24.03
C GLU A 462 -15.58 60.39 25.18
N LYS A 463 -14.64 61.34 25.32
CA LYS A 463 -14.74 62.46 26.24
C LYS A 463 -14.85 63.73 25.42
N MET A 464 -15.96 64.41 25.44
CA MET A 464 -16.16 65.69 24.79
C MET A 464 -15.98 66.80 25.79
N ARG A 465 -15.38 67.92 25.34
CA ARG A 465 -15.29 69.18 26.13
C ARG A 465 -16.46 70.07 25.79
#